data_433eebeaedd4918f093eda59a07491f7
#
_entry.id   433eebeaedd4918f093eda59a07491f7
#
_cell.length_a   1.000
_cell.length_b   1.000
_cell.length_c   1.000
_cell.angle_alpha   90.00
_cell.angle_beta   90.00
_cell.angle_gamma   90.00
#
_symmetry.space_group_name_H-M   'P 1'
#
loop_
_entity.id
_entity.type
_entity.pdbx_description
1 polymer ?
#
loop_
_entity_poly.entity_id
_entity_poly.type
_entity_poly.pdbx_seq_one_letter_code
_entity_poly.pdbx_strand_id
1 'polypeptide(L)'
;MRLPAVLLLALVLAGCGGSGREHGTATLWVTQNRGARVVYSGSVPAGLDGIQTVERRLKVATRYGGRYVQTIDGVSGSLSDQRDWFFFVDGVEGDRSAAEVRIHAGDVLWWDYRHWTPSTMSIPVVAGAYPHPFVDGGRTSVVAADRALAQRIARQVHGVVGSGAPHRNSILIRSVYASSHVVIRKAGKGYVLELGIGIATELAADEHALRYRF
;
A
#
# COMPACT_ATOMS: atom_id res chain seq x y z
N MET A 1 76.56 -3.54 10.17
CA MET A 1 75.35 -3.20 10.94
C MET A 1 74.24 -2.87 9.99
N ARG A 2 73.26 -3.75 9.81
CA ARG A 2 72.08 -3.55 8.93
C ARG A 2 70.87 -3.34 9.85
N LEU A 3 70.22 -2.14 9.80
CA LEU A 3 68.97 -1.88 10.48
C LEU A 3 67.80 -2.46 9.65
N PRO A 4 66.83 -3.13 10.25
CA PRO A 4 65.60 -3.53 9.56
C PRO A 4 64.64 -2.35 9.51
N ALA A 5 64.08 -2.08 8.32
CA ALA A 5 62.98 -1.14 8.09
C ALA A 5 61.69 -1.79 8.62
N VAL A 6 61.04 -1.17 9.59
CA VAL A 6 59.70 -1.56 10.10
C VAL A 6 58.68 -0.87 9.19
N LEU A 7 57.97 -1.67 8.41
CA LEU A 7 56.84 -1.26 7.57
C LEU A 7 55.60 -1.14 8.44
N LEU A 8 55.14 0.07 8.77
CA LEU A 8 53.91 0.31 9.49
C LEU A 8 52.74 0.23 8.47
N LEU A 9 51.99 -0.88 8.52
CA LEU A 9 50.79 -1.07 7.73
C LEU A 9 49.62 -0.36 8.46
N ALA A 10 49.25 0.84 7.98
CA ALA A 10 48.06 1.55 8.46
C ALA A 10 46.80 0.89 7.91
N LEU A 11 46.07 0.14 8.76
CA LEU A 11 44.74 -0.38 8.43
C LEU A 11 43.73 0.76 8.48
N VAL A 12 43.33 1.30 7.33
CA VAL A 12 42.20 2.23 7.21
C VAL A 12 40.93 1.41 7.31
N LEU A 13 40.31 1.38 8.49
CA LEU A 13 38.94 0.91 8.68
C LEU A 13 37.98 1.94 8.08
N ALA A 14 37.66 1.80 6.81
CA ALA A 14 36.54 2.48 6.20
C ALA A 14 35.24 1.90 6.76
N GLY A 15 34.80 2.39 7.90
CA GLY A 15 33.48 2.13 8.47
C GLY A 15 32.42 2.85 7.63
N CYS A 16 31.96 2.27 6.53
CA CYS A 16 30.74 2.67 5.86
C CYS A 16 29.52 2.21 6.64
N GLY A 17 29.26 2.86 7.76
CA GLY A 17 27.94 2.87 8.42
C GLY A 17 27.07 3.96 7.79
N GLY A 18 26.86 3.91 6.48
CA GLY A 18 25.88 4.75 5.82
C GLY A 18 24.49 4.20 6.12
N SER A 19 23.72 4.85 7.00
CA SER A 19 22.26 4.81 6.95
C SER A 19 21.85 5.46 5.63
N GLY A 20 21.92 4.67 4.54
CA GLY A 20 21.57 5.12 3.19
C GLY A 20 20.14 5.63 3.22
N ARG A 21 19.97 6.94 3.03
CA ARG A 21 18.65 7.49 2.72
C ARG A 21 18.16 6.76 1.50
N GLU A 22 17.01 6.12 1.62
CA GLU A 22 16.37 5.51 0.47
C GLU A 22 16.06 6.60 -0.55
N HIS A 23 16.53 6.41 -1.77
CA HIS A 23 16.27 7.35 -2.87
C HIS A 23 14.97 6.96 -3.55
N GLY A 24 14.18 7.95 -3.93
CA GLY A 24 12.92 7.76 -4.62
C GLY A 24 11.74 8.40 -3.89
N THR A 25 10.56 8.15 -4.41
CA THR A 25 9.30 8.71 -3.90
C THR A 25 8.28 7.61 -3.68
N ALA A 26 7.42 7.82 -2.69
CA ALA A 26 6.19 7.09 -2.46
C ALA A 26 4.99 7.99 -2.79
N THR A 27 3.82 7.41 -2.89
CA THR A 27 2.56 8.14 -3.01
C THR A 27 1.88 8.24 -1.66
N LEU A 28 1.46 9.45 -1.27
CA LEU A 28 0.64 9.66 -0.09
C LEU A 28 -0.78 10.02 -0.52
N TRP A 29 -1.76 9.28 0.01
CA TRP A 29 -3.17 9.63 -0.03
C TRP A 29 -3.69 9.85 1.37
N VAL A 30 -4.48 10.91 1.55
CA VAL A 30 -5.24 11.16 2.77
C VAL A 30 -6.67 11.44 2.38
N THR A 31 -7.59 10.62 2.87
CA THR A 31 -9.01 10.67 2.50
C THR A 31 -9.90 10.61 3.73
N GLN A 32 -11.19 10.79 3.50
CA GLN A 32 -12.25 10.62 4.49
C GLN A 32 -13.38 9.79 3.91
N ASN A 33 -14.13 9.12 4.82
CA ASN A 33 -15.34 8.37 4.51
C ASN A 33 -15.11 7.30 3.42
N ARG A 34 -14.08 6.46 3.62
CA ARG A 34 -13.71 5.36 2.72
C ARG A 34 -13.40 5.85 1.30
N GLY A 35 -12.49 6.82 1.22
CA GLY A 35 -12.06 7.37 -0.07
C GLY A 35 -13.01 8.38 -0.72
N ALA A 36 -14.21 8.59 -0.16
CA ALA A 36 -15.21 9.47 -0.78
C ALA A 36 -14.82 10.95 -0.84
N ARG A 37 -13.94 11.40 0.08
CA ARG A 37 -13.40 12.76 0.09
C ARG A 37 -11.89 12.73 0.14
N VAL A 38 -11.23 13.22 -0.89
CA VAL A 38 -9.77 13.38 -0.93
C VAL A 38 -9.38 14.66 -0.21
N VAL A 39 -8.50 14.53 0.80
CA VAL A 39 -7.88 15.65 1.53
C VAL A 39 -6.53 15.98 0.91
N TYR A 40 -5.72 14.95 0.61
CA TYR A 40 -4.43 15.09 -0.04
C TYR A 40 -4.15 13.88 -0.95
N SER A 41 -3.52 14.14 -2.07
CA SER A 41 -2.98 13.12 -2.97
C SER A 41 -1.72 13.67 -3.65
N GLY A 42 -0.58 12.99 -3.48
CA GLY A 42 0.66 13.45 -4.10
C GLY A 42 1.87 12.63 -3.73
N SER A 43 2.99 12.97 -4.34
CA SER A 43 4.28 12.32 -4.11
C SER A 43 4.98 12.86 -2.85
N VAL A 44 5.65 11.97 -2.14
CA VAL A 44 6.45 12.24 -0.93
C VAL A 44 7.78 11.50 -0.99
N PRO A 45 8.83 11.96 -0.29
CA PRO A 45 10.08 11.21 -0.21
C PRO A 45 9.88 9.84 0.43
N ALA A 46 10.51 8.81 -0.14
CA ALA A 46 10.60 7.48 0.45
C ALA A 46 11.58 7.45 1.65
N GLY A 47 11.56 6.34 2.39
CA GLY A 47 12.50 6.08 3.47
C GLY A 47 12.13 6.67 4.82
N LEU A 48 10.93 7.24 4.95
CA LEU A 48 10.36 7.74 6.20
C LEU A 48 9.42 6.68 6.81
N ASP A 49 9.08 6.81 8.08
CA ASP A 49 7.96 6.05 8.64
C ASP A 49 6.60 6.64 8.21
N GLY A 50 5.52 5.88 8.46
CA GLY A 50 4.20 6.28 7.98
C GLY A 50 3.67 7.57 8.62
N ILE A 51 4.12 7.96 9.83
CA ILE A 51 3.76 9.23 10.46
C ILE A 51 4.58 10.36 9.86
N GLN A 52 5.91 10.22 9.82
CA GLN A 52 6.80 11.19 9.21
C GLN A 52 6.43 11.47 7.75
N THR A 53 5.94 10.46 7.03
CA THR A 53 5.51 10.59 5.64
C THR A 53 4.32 11.54 5.51
N VAL A 54 3.29 11.43 6.36
CA VAL A 54 2.15 12.34 6.32
C VAL A 54 2.51 13.74 6.83
N GLU A 55 3.40 13.86 7.81
CA GLU A 55 3.91 15.14 8.33
C GLU A 55 4.64 15.99 7.27
N ARG A 56 5.13 15.38 6.20
CA ARG A 56 5.72 16.12 5.06
C ARG A 56 4.73 17.03 4.35
N ARG A 57 3.44 16.80 4.49
CA ARG A 57 2.39 17.49 3.72
C ARG A 57 1.29 18.08 4.59
N LEU A 58 0.97 17.48 5.72
CA LEU A 58 -0.16 17.85 6.57
C LEU A 58 0.28 17.97 8.03
N LYS A 59 -0.49 18.70 8.82
CA LYS A 59 -0.28 18.80 10.26
C LYS A 59 -0.77 17.51 10.93
N VAL A 60 0.09 16.90 11.75
CA VAL A 60 -0.24 15.68 12.50
C VAL A 60 -0.10 15.96 13.99
N ALA A 61 -1.08 15.51 14.78
CA ALA A 61 -0.92 15.38 16.21
C ALA A 61 -1.00 13.91 16.62
N THR A 62 -0.08 13.50 17.48
CA THR A 62 0.05 12.11 17.93
C THR A 62 -0.21 11.98 19.43
N ARG A 63 -0.48 10.75 19.88
CA ARG A 63 -0.54 10.32 21.28
C ARG A 63 0.41 9.16 21.55
N TYR A 64 0.51 8.76 22.80
CA TYR A 64 1.28 7.60 23.27
C TYR A 64 2.74 7.64 22.77
N GLY A 65 3.40 8.80 22.98
CA GLY A 65 4.81 8.97 22.62
C GLY A 65 5.09 8.93 21.11
N GLY A 66 4.15 9.43 20.29
CA GLY A 66 4.31 9.49 18.84
C GLY A 66 3.87 8.24 18.08
N ARG A 67 3.28 7.26 18.78
CA ARG A 67 2.93 5.95 18.18
C ARG A 67 1.51 5.87 17.59
N TYR A 68 0.65 6.84 17.90
CA TYR A 68 -0.74 6.85 17.46
C TYR A 68 -1.11 8.21 16.88
N VAL A 69 -1.65 8.22 15.68
CA VAL A 69 -2.13 9.44 15.02
C VAL A 69 -3.51 9.79 15.58
N GLN A 70 -3.59 10.89 16.31
CA GLN A 70 -4.85 11.40 16.86
C GLN A 70 -5.55 12.36 15.89
N THR A 71 -4.75 13.18 15.17
CA THR A 71 -5.29 14.25 14.33
C THR A 71 -4.47 14.38 13.06
N ILE A 72 -5.12 14.50 11.91
CA ILE A 72 -4.51 14.95 10.67
C ILE A 72 -5.30 16.17 10.18
N ASP A 73 -4.58 17.27 9.94
CA ASP A 73 -5.09 18.52 9.40
C ASP A 73 -6.36 19.04 10.14
N GLY A 74 -6.32 18.98 11.47
CA GLY A 74 -7.40 19.43 12.34
C GLY A 74 -8.56 18.44 12.54
N VAL A 75 -8.59 17.32 11.83
CA VAL A 75 -9.61 16.29 12.00
C VAL A 75 -9.11 15.26 13.01
N SER A 76 -9.78 15.18 14.16
CA SER A 76 -9.40 14.31 15.27
C SER A 76 -10.22 13.03 15.32
N GLY A 77 -9.57 11.92 15.67
CA GLY A 77 -10.25 10.70 16.07
C GLY A 77 -11.14 10.93 17.30
N SER A 78 -12.30 10.27 17.32
CA SER A 78 -13.30 10.33 18.37
C SER A 78 -13.85 8.94 18.67
N LEU A 79 -13.54 8.45 19.86
CA LEU A 79 -14.04 7.14 20.30
C LEU A 79 -15.57 7.14 20.52
N SER A 80 -16.12 8.23 21.05
CA SER A 80 -17.56 8.39 21.23
C SER A 80 -18.34 8.37 19.92
N ASP A 81 -17.75 8.92 18.87
CA ASP A 81 -18.37 9.00 17.54
C ASP A 81 -17.97 7.81 16.65
N GLN A 82 -17.17 6.89 17.21
CA GLN A 82 -16.65 5.74 16.49
C GLN A 82 -15.97 6.13 15.16
N ARG A 83 -15.18 7.19 15.18
CA ARG A 83 -14.44 7.68 14.01
C ARG A 83 -12.96 7.78 14.33
N ASP A 84 -12.13 7.31 13.40
CA ASP A 84 -10.69 7.33 13.58
C ASP A 84 -9.93 7.33 12.27
N TRP A 85 -8.61 7.54 12.36
CA TRP A 85 -7.66 7.43 11.28
C TRP A 85 -7.13 5.99 11.18
N PHE A 86 -7.28 5.42 10.02
CA PHE A 86 -6.73 4.11 9.66
C PHE A 86 -5.76 4.29 8.50
N PHE A 87 -4.74 3.43 8.44
CA PHE A 87 -3.80 3.52 7.34
C PHE A 87 -3.59 2.17 6.65
N PHE A 88 -3.21 2.26 5.39
CA PHE A 88 -2.90 1.13 4.52
C PHE A 88 -1.56 1.42 3.83
N VAL A 89 -0.76 0.39 3.63
CA VAL A 89 0.40 0.42 2.75
C VAL A 89 0.11 -0.55 1.62
N ASP A 90 0.15 -0.07 0.39
CA ASP A 90 -0.15 -0.86 -0.81
C ASP A 90 -1.52 -1.56 -0.74
N GLY A 91 -2.48 -0.87 -0.14
CA GLY A 91 -3.84 -1.36 0.05
C GLY A 91 -4.02 -2.34 1.21
N VAL A 92 -2.97 -2.72 1.92
CA VAL A 92 -3.03 -3.61 3.09
C VAL A 92 -3.07 -2.77 4.37
N GLU A 93 -4.03 -3.06 5.26
CA GLU A 93 -4.17 -2.37 6.54
C GLU A 93 -2.94 -2.57 7.42
N GLY A 94 -2.48 -1.49 8.05
CA GLY A 94 -1.37 -1.54 8.99
C GLY A 94 -1.72 -2.37 10.24
N ASP A 95 -0.87 -3.34 10.58
CA ASP A 95 -1.02 -4.25 11.71
C ASP A 95 -0.28 -3.78 12.97
N ARG A 96 0.37 -2.62 12.90
CA ARG A 96 1.16 -2.00 13.96
C ARG A 96 1.11 -0.48 13.86
N SER A 97 1.80 0.22 14.75
CA SER A 97 1.94 1.68 14.67
C SER A 97 2.57 2.10 13.34
N ALA A 98 2.01 3.13 12.70
CA ALA A 98 2.60 3.70 11.48
C ALA A 98 4.02 4.28 11.70
N ALA A 99 4.38 4.59 12.95
CA ALA A 99 5.75 4.96 13.33
C ALA A 99 6.76 3.78 13.22
N GLU A 100 6.27 2.56 13.09
CA GLU A 100 7.09 1.35 12.96
C GLU A 100 7.11 0.80 11.52
N VAL A 101 6.38 1.45 10.61
CA VAL A 101 6.24 1.01 9.21
C VAL A 101 7.04 1.96 8.33
N ARG A 102 8.11 1.46 7.72
CA ARG A 102 8.90 2.23 6.77
C ARG A 102 8.21 2.24 5.42
N ILE A 103 8.14 3.42 4.80
CA ILE A 103 7.54 3.62 3.49
C ILE A 103 8.65 3.64 2.44
N HIS A 104 8.58 2.71 1.50
CA HIS A 104 9.58 2.51 0.48
C HIS A 104 9.24 3.26 -0.82
N ALA A 105 10.22 3.33 -1.71
CA ALA A 105 10.01 3.90 -3.03
C ALA A 105 9.01 3.04 -3.83
N GLY A 106 8.00 3.70 -4.39
CA GLY A 106 6.90 3.03 -5.10
C GLY A 106 5.68 2.71 -4.25
N ASP A 107 5.81 2.68 -2.91
CA ASP A 107 4.68 2.39 -2.02
C ASP A 107 3.58 3.44 -2.13
N VAL A 108 2.36 3.01 -1.85
CA VAL A 108 1.19 3.85 -1.63
C VAL A 108 0.83 3.83 -0.15
N LEU A 109 1.14 4.90 0.57
CA LEU A 109 0.64 5.12 1.93
C LEU A 109 -0.71 5.83 1.84
N TRP A 110 -1.75 5.18 2.34
CA TRP A 110 -3.11 5.73 2.32
C TRP A 110 -3.68 5.83 3.73
N TRP A 111 -3.97 7.04 4.19
CA TRP A 111 -4.69 7.33 5.42
C TRP A 111 -6.15 7.65 5.10
N ASP A 112 -7.10 7.03 5.85
CA ASP A 112 -8.53 7.32 5.72
C ASP A 112 -9.19 7.54 7.07
N TYR A 113 -9.87 8.67 7.21
CA TYR A 113 -10.71 8.97 8.36
C TYR A 113 -12.11 8.41 8.16
N ARG A 114 -12.46 7.39 8.92
CA ARG A 114 -13.75 6.72 8.72
C ARG A 114 -14.47 6.40 10.01
N HIS A 115 -15.79 6.26 9.90
CA HIS A 115 -16.60 5.61 10.93
C HIS A 115 -16.28 4.11 10.95
N TRP A 116 -16.22 3.54 12.14
CA TRP A 116 -16.00 2.12 12.36
C TRP A 116 -17.05 1.55 13.30
N THR A 117 -17.29 0.25 13.19
CA THR A 117 -18.07 -0.58 14.11
C THR A 117 -17.18 -1.77 14.52
N PRO A 118 -17.54 -2.57 15.52
CA PRO A 118 -16.76 -3.77 15.85
C PRO A 118 -16.50 -4.69 14.63
N SER A 119 -17.44 -4.76 13.70
CA SER A 119 -17.31 -5.57 12.47
C SER A 119 -16.53 -4.90 11.33
N THR A 120 -16.33 -3.59 11.38
CA THR A 120 -15.63 -2.80 10.34
C THR A 120 -14.42 -2.04 10.87
N MET A 121 -14.03 -2.30 12.11
CA MET A 121 -12.83 -1.73 12.71
C MET A 121 -11.59 -2.12 11.91
N SER A 122 -11.46 -3.38 11.52
CA SER A 122 -10.42 -3.85 10.61
C SER A 122 -10.99 -4.11 9.22
N ILE A 123 -10.31 -3.58 8.22
CA ILE A 123 -10.54 -3.85 6.78
C ILE A 123 -9.19 -4.30 6.23
N PRO A 124 -8.91 -5.61 6.21
CA PRO A 124 -7.57 -6.14 5.97
C PRO A 124 -6.92 -5.71 4.67
N VAL A 125 -7.75 -5.38 3.66
CA VAL A 125 -7.27 -4.98 2.34
C VAL A 125 -8.33 -4.16 1.62
N VAL A 126 -7.89 -3.19 0.81
CA VAL A 126 -8.73 -2.32 -0.01
C VAL A 126 -8.31 -2.36 -1.48
N ALA A 127 -9.28 -2.26 -2.39
CA ALA A 127 -9.03 -2.34 -3.83
C ALA A 127 -8.40 -1.06 -4.41
N GLY A 128 -8.57 0.06 -3.72
CA GLY A 128 -8.25 1.38 -4.25
C GLY A 128 -6.77 1.67 -4.48
N ALA A 129 -5.89 0.85 -3.91
CA ALA A 129 -4.45 0.94 -4.15
C ALA A 129 -3.96 0.10 -5.34
N TYR A 130 -4.89 -0.46 -6.13
CA TYR A 130 -4.50 -1.22 -7.33
C TYR A 130 -3.46 -0.44 -8.17
N PRO A 131 -2.42 -1.10 -8.68
CA PRO A 131 -2.21 -2.55 -8.83
C PRO A 131 -1.73 -3.28 -7.57
N HIS A 132 -1.44 -2.58 -6.48
CA HIS A 132 -1.13 -3.20 -5.19
C HIS A 132 -2.38 -3.84 -4.53
N PRO A 133 -2.25 -4.91 -3.75
CA PRO A 133 -1.02 -5.68 -3.45
C PRO A 133 -0.71 -6.79 -4.46
N PHE A 134 -1.20 -6.71 -5.71
CA PHE A 134 -1.10 -7.78 -6.70
C PHE A 134 0.25 -7.83 -7.40
N VAL A 135 1.01 -6.72 -7.41
CA VAL A 135 2.39 -6.63 -7.91
C VAL A 135 3.41 -7.05 -6.85
N ASP A 136 3.02 -7.04 -5.57
CA ASP A 136 3.91 -7.26 -4.44
C ASP A 136 3.93 -8.73 -4.01
N GLY A 137 5.11 -9.27 -3.82
CA GLY A 137 5.34 -10.54 -3.13
C GLY A 137 4.76 -11.79 -3.78
N GLY A 138 4.57 -11.84 -5.09
CA GLY A 138 4.23 -13.08 -5.73
C GLY A 138 3.53 -12.97 -7.08
N ARG A 139 3.45 -14.13 -7.76
CA ARG A 139 2.76 -14.23 -9.04
C ARG A 139 1.26 -14.14 -8.84
N THR A 140 0.60 -13.21 -9.53
CA THR A 140 -0.85 -13.05 -9.55
C THR A 140 -1.45 -13.80 -10.73
N SER A 141 -2.51 -14.57 -10.50
CA SER A 141 -3.31 -15.19 -11.57
C SER A 141 -4.51 -14.29 -11.92
N VAL A 142 -4.78 -14.14 -13.21
CA VAL A 142 -5.94 -13.40 -13.72
C VAL A 142 -6.83 -14.37 -14.49
N VAL A 143 -8.07 -14.52 -14.04
CA VAL A 143 -9.04 -15.48 -14.59
C VAL A 143 -10.25 -14.72 -15.13
N ALA A 144 -10.49 -14.83 -16.43
CA ALA A 144 -11.67 -14.30 -17.13
C ALA A 144 -12.05 -15.21 -18.29
N ALA A 145 -13.31 -15.17 -18.72
CA ALA A 145 -13.74 -15.81 -19.95
C ALA A 145 -13.16 -15.09 -21.18
N ASP A 146 -13.10 -13.76 -21.15
CA ASP A 146 -12.41 -12.96 -22.15
C ASP A 146 -10.89 -12.98 -21.88
N ARG A 147 -10.17 -13.74 -22.71
CA ARG A 147 -8.72 -13.89 -22.62
C ARG A 147 -7.96 -12.57 -22.91
N ALA A 148 -8.47 -11.73 -23.79
CA ALA A 148 -7.81 -10.46 -24.12
C ALA A 148 -7.92 -9.48 -22.95
N LEU A 149 -9.07 -9.42 -22.29
CA LEU A 149 -9.28 -8.66 -21.06
C LEU A 149 -8.34 -9.15 -19.94
N ALA A 150 -8.30 -10.49 -19.72
CA ALA A 150 -7.40 -11.07 -18.73
C ALA A 150 -5.92 -10.75 -19.00
N GLN A 151 -5.48 -10.74 -20.27
CA GLN A 151 -4.11 -10.41 -20.64
C GLN A 151 -3.77 -8.93 -20.36
N ARG A 152 -4.71 -8.00 -20.58
CA ARG A 152 -4.48 -6.59 -20.28
C ARG A 152 -4.27 -6.37 -18.78
N ILE A 153 -5.13 -6.93 -17.95
CA ILE A 153 -5.02 -6.84 -16.49
C ILE A 153 -3.78 -7.58 -15.97
N ALA A 154 -3.46 -8.75 -16.54
CA ALA A 154 -2.26 -9.50 -16.16
C ALA A 154 -0.97 -8.71 -16.40
N ARG A 155 -0.91 -7.89 -17.45
CA ARG A 155 0.25 -7.01 -17.69
C ARG A 155 0.40 -5.94 -16.61
N GLN A 156 -0.69 -5.34 -16.14
CA GLN A 156 -0.65 -4.31 -15.09
C GLN A 156 -0.09 -4.84 -13.76
N VAL A 157 -0.35 -6.11 -13.45
CA VAL A 157 0.09 -6.74 -12.20
C VAL A 157 1.27 -7.71 -12.37
N HIS A 158 1.96 -7.68 -13.53
CA HIS A 158 3.02 -8.62 -13.87
C HIS A 158 2.63 -10.09 -13.64
N GLY A 159 1.34 -10.40 -13.86
CA GLY A 159 0.70 -11.67 -13.55
C GLY A 159 0.64 -12.61 -14.75
N VAL A 160 -0.08 -13.72 -14.56
CA VAL A 160 -0.32 -14.74 -15.60
C VAL A 160 -1.82 -14.93 -15.82
N VAL A 161 -2.21 -15.27 -17.05
CA VAL A 161 -3.61 -15.60 -17.37
C VAL A 161 -3.87 -17.07 -17.09
N GLY A 162 -4.94 -17.37 -16.36
CA GLY A 162 -5.41 -18.71 -16.06
C GLY A 162 -5.28 -19.09 -14.57
N SER A 163 -5.83 -20.25 -14.23
CA SER A 163 -5.92 -20.76 -12.85
C SER A 163 -4.86 -21.83 -12.51
N GLY A 164 -3.74 -21.85 -13.22
CA GLY A 164 -2.71 -22.89 -13.03
C GLY A 164 -1.70 -22.52 -11.95
N ALA A 165 -1.48 -23.43 -10.98
CA ALA A 165 -0.50 -23.41 -9.90
C ALA A 165 -0.86 -22.51 -8.69
N PRO A 166 -0.27 -22.75 -7.51
CA PRO A 166 -0.63 -22.02 -6.28
C PRO A 166 -0.09 -20.60 -6.35
N HIS A 167 -0.86 -19.71 -6.98
CA HIS A 167 -0.58 -18.29 -6.93
C HIS A 167 -1.06 -17.75 -5.60
N ARG A 168 -0.27 -16.83 -5.04
CA ARG A 168 -0.62 -16.19 -3.78
C ARG A 168 -1.83 -15.28 -3.97
N ASN A 169 -1.90 -14.57 -5.11
CA ASN A 169 -2.94 -13.60 -5.42
C ASN A 169 -3.77 -14.03 -6.64
N SER A 170 -5.03 -13.64 -6.69
CA SER A 170 -5.92 -13.90 -7.83
C SER A 170 -6.81 -12.71 -8.14
N ILE A 171 -7.02 -12.43 -9.43
CA ILE A 171 -8.02 -11.51 -9.94
C ILE A 171 -9.04 -12.31 -10.73
N LEU A 172 -10.30 -12.31 -10.29
CA LEU A 172 -11.38 -13.09 -10.86
C LEU A 172 -12.39 -12.17 -11.54
N ILE A 173 -12.53 -12.27 -12.84
CA ILE A 173 -13.47 -11.46 -13.63
C ILE A 173 -14.61 -12.36 -14.11
N ARG A 174 -15.83 -12.04 -13.71
CA ARG A 174 -16.99 -12.92 -13.96
C ARG A 174 -18.20 -12.13 -14.44
N SER A 175 -18.89 -12.68 -15.43
CA SER A 175 -20.14 -12.11 -15.98
C SER A 175 -21.35 -12.29 -15.05
N VAL A 176 -21.28 -13.21 -14.09
CA VAL A 176 -22.34 -13.39 -13.09
C VAL A 176 -22.38 -12.28 -12.03
N TYR A 177 -21.32 -11.49 -11.93
CA TYR A 177 -21.31 -10.33 -11.05
C TYR A 177 -21.96 -9.12 -11.73
N ALA A 178 -22.52 -8.20 -10.93
CA ALA A 178 -22.93 -6.89 -11.42
C ALA A 178 -21.76 -6.21 -12.14
N SER A 179 -22.02 -5.42 -13.18
CA SER A 179 -20.97 -4.80 -14.03
C SER A 179 -19.97 -3.97 -13.23
N SER A 180 -20.44 -3.29 -12.17
CA SER A 180 -19.64 -2.44 -11.27
C SER A 180 -19.13 -3.18 -10.02
N HIS A 181 -19.29 -4.50 -9.95
CA HIS A 181 -18.89 -5.31 -8.77
C HIS A 181 -17.39 -5.24 -8.54
N VAL A 182 -17.01 -4.87 -7.33
CA VAL A 182 -15.64 -4.87 -6.83
C VAL A 182 -15.65 -5.42 -5.42
N VAL A 183 -15.01 -6.54 -5.20
CA VAL A 183 -14.78 -7.09 -3.86
C VAL A 183 -13.33 -7.56 -3.76
N ILE A 184 -12.64 -7.11 -2.73
CA ILE A 184 -11.31 -7.58 -2.39
C ILE A 184 -11.33 -8.25 -1.03
N ARG A 185 -10.58 -9.33 -0.87
CA ARG A 185 -10.47 -10.04 0.41
C ARG A 185 -9.13 -10.73 0.56
N LYS A 186 -8.72 -10.90 1.81
CA LYS A 186 -7.59 -11.76 2.16
C LYS A 186 -7.99 -13.23 1.97
N ALA A 187 -7.13 -14.03 1.37
CA ALA A 187 -7.33 -15.45 1.12
C ALA A 187 -6.03 -16.21 1.44
N GLY A 188 -5.99 -16.85 2.59
CA GLY A 188 -4.76 -17.49 3.07
C GLY A 188 -3.63 -16.49 3.24
N LYS A 189 -2.54 -16.70 2.49
CA LYS A 189 -1.35 -15.81 2.49
C LYS A 189 -1.40 -14.74 1.39
N GLY A 190 -2.50 -14.62 0.65
CA GLY A 190 -2.64 -13.67 -0.45
C GLY A 190 -4.00 -12.99 -0.48
N TYR A 191 -4.33 -12.45 -1.64
CA TYR A 191 -5.53 -11.63 -1.84
C TYR A 191 -6.30 -12.09 -3.08
N VAL A 192 -7.61 -11.93 -3.03
CA VAL A 192 -8.51 -12.18 -4.16
C VAL A 192 -9.28 -10.91 -4.45
N LEU A 193 -9.20 -10.43 -5.69
CA LEU A 193 -10.00 -9.34 -6.23
C LEU A 193 -11.05 -9.93 -7.18
N GLU A 194 -12.31 -9.69 -6.91
CA GLU A 194 -13.45 -10.11 -7.71
C GLU A 194 -14.03 -8.90 -8.44
N LEU A 195 -14.12 -8.99 -9.75
CA LEU A 195 -14.57 -7.89 -10.62
C LEU A 195 -15.72 -8.34 -11.54
N GLY A 196 -16.71 -7.44 -11.69
CA GLY A 196 -17.65 -7.50 -12.79
C GLY A 196 -16.98 -7.08 -14.10
N ILE A 197 -17.58 -7.45 -15.24
CA ILE A 197 -16.98 -7.20 -16.57
C ILE A 197 -16.83 -5.70 -16.84
N GLY A 198 -17.79 -4.86 -16.48
CA GLY A 198 -17.72 -3.42 -16.75
C GLY A 198 -16.52 -2.78 -16.08
N ILE A 199 -16.40 -2.89 -14.76
CA ILE A 199 -15.27 -2.31 -14.02
C ILE A 199 -13.93 -2.95 -14.42
N ALA A 200 -13.90 -4.23 -14.78
CA ALA A 200 -12.69 -4.86 -15.29
C ALA A 200 -12.27 -4.30 -16.65
N THR A 201 -13.22 -3.92 -17.49
CA THR A 201 -12.95 -3.26 -18.78
C THR A 201 -12.41 -1.85 -18.59
N GLU A 202 -12.98 -1.09 -17.66
CA GLU A 202 -12.48 0.23 -17.25
C GLU A 202 -11.06 0.11 -16.69
N LEU A 203 -10.83 -0.84 -15.79
CA LEU A 203 -9.51 -1.08 -15.18
C LEU A 203 -8.45 -1.48 -16.22
N ALA A 204 -8.83 -2.28 -17.23
CA ALA A 204 -7.93 -2.65 -18.31
C ALA A 204 -7.56 -1.47 -19.25
N ALA A 205 -8.36 -0.41 -19.26
CA ALA A 205 -8.11 0.83 -19.99
C ALA A 205 -7.37 1.87 -19.13
N ASP A 206 -7.70 1.94 -17.85
CA ASP A 206 -7.10 2.86 -16.86
C ASP A 206 -6.83 2.12 -15.56
N GLU A 207 -5.56 1.91 -15.22
CA GLU A 207 -5.14 1.25 -13.98
C GLU A 207 -5.60 1.98 -12.71
N HIS A 208 -6.02 3.22 -12.83
CA HIS A 208 -6.54 4.03 -11.73
C HIS A 208 -8.06 3.96 -11.55
N ALA A 209 -8.78 3.16 -12.34
CA ALA A 209 -10.23 3.04 -12.27
C ALA A 209 -10.76 2.61 -10.89
N LEU A 210 -9.93 1.96 -10.07
CA LEU A 210 -10.27 1.57 -8.70
C LEU A 210 -9.78 2.56 -7.64
N ARG A 211 -9.09 3.66 -8.00
CA ARG A 211 -8.48 4.58 -7.04
C ARG A 211 -9.47 5.01 -5.96
N TYR A 212 -9.03 4.92 -4.70
CA TYR A 212 -9.80 5.21 -3.48
C TYR A 212 -10.99 4.29 -3.20
N ARG A 213 -11.18 3.18 -3.90
CA ARG A 213 -12.23 2.21 -3.57
C ARG A 213 -11.85 1.31 -2.39
N PHE A 214 -12.80 1.20 -1.48
CA PHE A 214 -12.74 0.24 -0.37
C PHE A 214 -13.37 -1.09 -0.76
#